data_0817f06f7544583efeabfd7bcc80d2a2
#
_entry.id   0817f06f7544583efeabfd7bcc80d2a2
#
_cell.length_a   1.000
_cell.length_b   1.000
_cell.length_c   1.000
_cell.angle_alpha   90.00
_cell.angle_beta   90.00
_cell.angle_gamma   90.00
#
_symmetry.space_group_name_H-M   'P 1'
#
loop_
_entity.id
_entity.type
_entity.pdbx_description
1 polymer ?
#
loop_
_entity_poly.entity_id
_entity_poly.type
_entity_poly.pdbx_seq_one_letter_code
_entity_poly.pdbx_strand_id
1 'polypeptide(L)'
;GMIGNKKGVLHLHLGGLKSKMDVLFRLVEEHEFPIENISPTHVGRTKELFDEAIRFAKLGGMIDITTGASQYDKPYKSVLYALEQGVPMETMTFSSDGNAGLDKLDENGEFIGFRKAPIDQNWLQTKALIETGKVEIAEALKLITSNPAKNLGLENKGTIAVGADADF
;
A
#
# COMPACT_ATOMS: atom_id res chain seq x y z
N GLY A 1 -11.86 11.66 -12.61
CA GLY A 1 -11.63 13.02 -13.15
C GLY A 1 -12.92 13.73 -13.50
N MET A 2 -12.87 15.01 -13.81
CA MET A 2 -14.05 15.89 -14.03
C MET A 2 -15.09 15.34 -15.00
N ILE A 3 -14.67 14.75 -16.12
CA ILE A 3 -15.61 14.23 -17.16
C ILE A 3 -16.39 13.01 -16.66
N GLY A 4 -15.78 12.13 -15.87
CA GLY A 4 -16.40 10.89 -15.41
C GLY A 4 -17.05 10.98 -14.04
N ASN A 5 -17.03 12.15 -13.39
CA ASN A 5 -17.43 12.32 -11.97
C ASN A 5 -16.86 11.23 -11.04
N LYS A 6 -15.61 10.86 -11.29
CA LYS A 6 -14.87 9.85 -10.54
C LYS A 6 -13.63 10.48 -9.93
N LYS A 7 -13.19 9.99 -8.77
CA LYS A 7 -11.91 10.39 -8.19
C LYS A 7 -10.79 10.05 -9.18
N GLY A 8 -9.91 11.01 -9.46
CA GLY A 8 -8.70 10.78 -10.23
C GLY A 8 -7.58 10.38 -9.29
N VAL A 9 -6.93 9.24 -9.53
CA VAL A 9 -5.80 8.77 -8.72
C VAL A 9 -4.57 8.63 -9.60
N LEU A 10 -3.48 9.27 -9.19
CA LEU A 10 -2.16 9.08 -9.76
C LEU A 10 -1.49 7.91 -9.03
N HIS A 11 -1.60 6.72 -9.60
CA HIS A 11 -0.98 5.51 -9.05
C HIS A 11 0.42 5.32 -9.62
N LEU A 12 1.43 5.30 -8.75
CA LEU A 12 2.84 5.23 -9.15
C LEU A 12 3.53 4.02 -8.56
N HIS A 13 4.17 3.25 -9.43
CA HIS A 13 5.03 2.13 -9.04
C HIS A 13 6.43 2.66 -8.72
N LEU A 14 6.79 2.67 -7.45
CA LEU A 14 8.11 3.10 -7.01
C LEU A 14 9.14 2.01 -7.24
N GLY A 15 10.24 2.39 -7.85
CA GLY A 15 11.39 1.53 -8.10
C GLY A 15 12.54 1.79 -7.10
N GLY A 16 13.73 1.26 -7.43
CA GLY A 16 14.96 1.47 -6.66
C GLY A 16 15.71 2.76 -7.02
N LEU A 17 15.03 3.83 -7.44
CA LEU A 17 15.66 5.09 -7.78
C LEU A 17 16.24 5.78 -6.54
N LYS A 18 17.41 6.42 -6.69
CA LYS A 18 18.06 7.18 -5.60
C LYS A 18 17.19 8.35 -5.11
N SER A 19 16.39 8.94 -6.01
CA SER A 19 15.45 10.03 -5.70
C SER A 19 14.23 9.59 -4.87
N LYS A 20 14.01 8.29 -4.75
CA LYS A 20 12.89 7.70 -3.97
C LYS A 20 11.56 8.40 -4.25
N MET A 21 11.03 9.18 -3.28
CA MET A 21 9.75 9.89 -3.39
C MET A 21 9.88 11.39 -3.67
N ASP A 22 11.07 11.90 -3.96
CA ASP A 22 11.32 13.34 -4.17
C ASP A 22 10.34 13.97 -5.16
N VAL A 23 10.10 13.31 -6.31
CA VAL A 23 9.16 13.81 -7.32
C VAL A 23 7.74 13.97 -6.77
N LEU A 24 7.31 13.11 -5.85
CA LEU A 24 5.96 13.18 -5.27
C LEU A 24 5.83 14.34 -4.28
N PHE A 25 6.86 14.57 -3.46
CA PHE A 25 6.91 15.74 -2.59
C PHE A 25 6.90 17.03 -3.40
N ARG A 26 7.67 17.11 -4.47
CA ARG A 26 7.69 18.28 -5.36
C ARG A 26 6.35 18.50 -6.06
N LEU A 27 5.64 17.45 -6.49
CA LEU A 27 4.29 17.59 -7.03
C LEU A 27 3.33 18.25 -6.03
N VAL A 28 3.43 17.91 -4.77
CA VAL A 28 2.59 18.49 -3.70
C VAL A 28 3.05 19.91 -3.36
N GLU A 29 4.36 20.09 -3.12
CA GLU A 29 4.92 21.32 -2.56
C GLU A 29 5.08 22.45 -3.62
N GLU A 30 5.52 22.09 -4.83
CA GLU A 30 5.80 23.08 -5.90
C GLU A 30 4.63 23.25 -6.88
N HIS A 31 3.81 22.22 -7.07
CA HIS A 31 2.73 22.20 -8.07
C HIS A 31 1.33 22.13 -7.46
N GLU A 32 1.22 22.17 -6.13
CA GLU A 32 -0.06 22.16 -5.40
C GLU A 32 -0.95 20.97 -5.78
N PHE A 33 -0.34 19.85 -6.22
CA PHE A 33 -1.10 18.67 -6.60
C PHE A 33 -1.72 18.04 -5.34
N PRO A 34 -3.04 17.75 -5.32
CA PRO A 34 -3.71 17.22 -4.14
C PRO A 34 -3.10 15.88 -3.70
N ILE A 35 -2.54 15.84 -2.50
CA ILE A 35 -1.84 14.67 -1.96
C ILE A 35 -2.74 13.44 -1.89
N GLU A 36 -4.03 13.62 -1.62
CA GLU A 36 -5.04 12.56 -1.56
C GLU A 36 -5.32 11.90 -2.91
N ASN A 37 -4.84 12.49 -4.01
CA ASN A 37 -4.93 11.93 -5.34
C ASN A 37 -3.64 11.19 -5.77
N ILE A 38 -2.64 11.10 -4.90
CA ILE A 38 -1.38 10.37 -5.15
C ILE A 38 -1.39 9.08 -4.34
N SER A 39 -1.14 7.95 -5.01
CA SER A 39 -1.12 6.61 -4.43
C SER A 39 0.15 5.85 -4.87
N PRO A 40 1.30 6.07 -4.22
CA PRO A 40 2.51 5.32 -4.49
C PRO A 40 2.39 3.88 -3.97
N THR A 41 2.79 2.91 -4.81
CA THR A 41 2.89 1.50 -4.43
C THR A 41 4.35 1.04 -4.36
N HIS A 42 4.58 -0.12 -3.80
CA HIS A 42 5.90 -0.73 -3.55
C HIS A 42 6.78 0.08 -2.58
N VAL A 43 6.17 0.83 -1.68
CA VAL A 43 6.90 1.72 -0.76
C VAL A 43 7.83 0.97 0.20
N GLY A 44 7.63 -0.33 0.39
CA GLY A 44 8.45 -1.18 1.27
C GLY A 44 9.67 -1.83 0.59
N ARG A 45 10.07 -1.46 -0.61
CA ARG A 45 11.23 -2.08 -1.31
C ARG A 45 12.53 -1.92 -0.54
N THR A 46 12.76 -0.76 0.06
CA THR A 46 13.90 -0.49 0.94
C THR A 46 13.43 0.24 2.20
N LYS A 47 14.22 0.15 3.26
CA LYS A 47 13.92 0.86 4.51
C LYS A 47 13.89 2.38 4.32
N GLU A 48 14.84 2.91 3.55
CA GLU A 48 14.96 4.34 3.28
C GLU A 48 13.77 4.86 2.46
N LEU A 49 13.27 4.07 1.51
CA LEU A 49 12.05 4.41 0.76
C LEU A 49 10.82 4.40 1.69
N PHE A 50 10.75 3.43 2.59
CA PHE A 50 9.65 3.33 3.54
C PHE A 50 9.63 4.51 4.54
N ASP A 51 10.80 4.98 4.98
CA ASP A 51 10.89 6.16 5.86
C ASP A 51 10.37 7.43 5.16
N GLU A 52 10.62 7.59 3.86
CA GLU A 52 9.99 8.67 3.07
C GLU A 52 8.48 8.48 2.91
N ALA A 53 8.03 7.24 2.72
CA ALA A 53 6.61 6.93 2.66
C ALA A 53 5.89 7.25 3.99
N ILE A 54 6.51 6.98 5.13
CA ILE A 54 6.01 7.40 6.45
C ILE A 54 5.83 8.92 6.49
N ARG A 55 6.81 9.69 6.01
CA ARG A 55 6.71 11.15 5.96
C ARG A 55 5.55 11.59 5.05
N PHE A 56 5.38 10.96 3.89
CA PHE A 56 4.31 11.23 2.95
C PHE A 56 2.93 10.92 3.56
N ALA A 57 2.79 9.79 4.24
CA ALA A 57 1.55 9.39 4.92
C ALA A 57 1.15 10.34 6.05
N LYS A 58 2.13 10.85 6.81
CA LYS A 58 1.90 11.88 7.86
C LYS A 58 1.38 13.20 7.31
N LEU A 59 1.66 13.51 6.06
CA LEU A 59 1.10 14.67 5.35
C LEU A 59 -0.32 14.42 4.81
N GLY A 60 -0.88 13.21 5.02
CA GLY A 60 -2.21 12.82 4.57
C GLY A 60 -2.23 12.04 3.26
N GLY A 61 -1.07 11.72 2.69
CA GLY A 61 -0.97 10.89 1.49
C GLY A 61 -1.28 9.42 1.78
N MET A 62 -1.84 8.72 0.80
CA MET A 62 -2.04 7.27 0.87
C MET A 62 -0.76 6.56 0.45
N ILE A 63 -0.34 5.52 1.18
CA ILE A 63 0.79 4.67 0.82
C ILE A 63 0.35 3.21 0.69
N ASP A 64 0.88 2.51 -0.32
CA ASP A 64 0.55 1.12 -0.57
C ASP A 64 1.74 0.20 -0.34
N ILE A 65 1.59 -0.73 0.59
CA ILE A 65 2.59 -1.72 0.98
C ILE A 65 2.30 -3.01 0.24
N THR A 66 3.18 -3.39 -0.68
CA THR A 66 3.03 -4.63 -1.44
C THR A 66 3.28 -5.84 -0.56
N THR A 67 2.42 -6.85 -0.65
CA THR A 67 2.51 -8.06 0.18
C THR A 67 3.10 -9.26 -0.56
N GLY A 68 3.01 -9.30 -1.87
CA GLY A 68 3.43 -10.43 -2.71
C GLY A 68 4.83 -10.34 -3.32
N ALA A 69 5.47 -9.17 -3.24
CA ALA A 69 6.79 -8.91 -3.81
C ALA A 69 7.87 -8.70 -2.74
N SER A 70 9.11 -8.56 -3.16
CA SER A 70 10.25 -8.32 -2.26
C SER A 70 10.10 -7.02 -1.49
N GLN A 71 10.29 -7.10 -0.18
CA GLN A 71 10.20 -6.01 0.78
C GLN A 71 11.45 -6.03 1.67
N TYR A 72 11.79 -4.89 2.29
CA TYR A 72 12.88 -4.82 3.25
C TYR A 72 12.59 -5.59 4.55
N ASP A 73 11.30 -5.74 4.89
CA ASP A 73 10.81 -6.55 6.02
C ASP A 73 9.43 -7.12 5.66
N LYS A 74 8.87 -7.95 6.53
CA LYS A 74 7.52 -8.51 6.36
C LYS A 74 6.49 -7.36 6.37
N PRO A 75 5.54 -7.31 5.42
CA PRO A 75 4.57 -6.22 5.29
C PRO A 75 3.81 -5.86 6.57
N TYR A 76 3.38 -6.86 7.37
CA TYR A 76 2.71 -6.60 8.65
C TYR A 76 3.63 -5.88 9.67
N LYS A 77 4.94 -6.15 9.65
CA LYS A 77 5.90 -5.45 10.51
C LYS A 77 6.13 -4.01 10.05
N SER A 78 6.11 -3.77 8.73
CA SER A 78 6.18 -2.42 8.18
C SER A 78 4.98 -1.58 8.64
N VAL A 79 3.76 -2.18 8.70
CA VAL A 79 2.58 -1.50 9.28
C VAL A 79 2.80 -1.17 10.75
N LEU A 80 3.26 -2.12 11.57
CA LEU A 80 3.55 -1.86 12.98
C LEU A 80 4.58 -0.74 13.16
N TYR A 81 5.65 -0.77 12.39
CA TYR A 81 6.66 0.28 12.41
C TYR A 81 6.07 1.64 12.02
N ALA A 82 5.24 1.72 10.97
CA ALA A 82 4.58 2.95 10.58
C ALA A 82 3.67 3.50 11.69
N LEU A 83 2.88 2.63 12.34
CA LEU A 83 2.02 3.01 13.47
C LEU A 83 2.86 3.54 14.65
N GLU A 84 3.98 2.90 14.98
CA GLU A 84 4.91 3.35 16.02
C GLU A 84 5.52 4.73 15.68
N GLN A 85 5.67 5.04 14.39
CA GLN A 85 6.09 6.37 13.93
C GLN A 85 4.93 7.39 13.88
N GLY A 86 3.71 7.01 14.25
CA GLY A 86 2.54 7.90 14.27
C GLY A 86 1.85 8.09 12.93
N VAL A 87 2.00 7.14 11.99
CA VAL A 87 1.22 7.11 10.74
C VAL A 87 -0.20 6.66 11.05
N PRO A 88 -1.24 7.37 10.60
CA PRO A 88 -2.63 6.92 10.75
C PRO A 88 -2.89 5.64 9.95
N MET A 89 -3.63 4.67 10.51
CA MET A 89 -4.01 3.44 9.83
C MET A 89 -4.72 3.72 8.49
N GLU A 90 -5.52 4.76 8.44
CA GLU A 90 -6.35 5.17 7.30
C GLU A 90 -5.55 5.64 6.08
N THR A 91 -4.24 5.82 6.21
CA THR A 91 -3.34 6.23 5.12
C THR A 91 -2.53 5.07 4.53
N MET A 92 -2.79 3.84 4.97
CA MET A 92 -2.08 2.65 4.52
C MET A 92 -3.01 1.66 3.80
N THR A 93 -2.50 1.02 2.75
CA THR A 93 -3.17 -0.09 2.06
C THR A 93 -2.21 -1.25 1.86
N PHE A 94 -2.76 -2.46 1.68
CA PHE A 94 -2.06 -3.61 1.17
C PHE A 94 -2.49 -3.91 -0.27
N SER A 95 -1.50 -4.23 -1.12
CA SER A 95 -1.74 -4.84 -2.44
C SER A 95 -0.86 -6.07 -2.62
N SER A 96 -1.39 -7.12 -3.26
CA SER A 96 -0.65 -8.38 -3.42
C SER A 96 0.36 -8.36 -4.57
N ASP A 97 0.24 -7.42 -5.50
CA ASP A 97 0.93 -7.49 -6.81
C ASP A 97 0.64 -8.84 -7.50
N GLY A 98 -0.56 -9.38 -7.28
CA GLY A 98 -0.96 -10.73 -7.62
C GLY A 98 -0.85 -11.02 -9.12
N ASN A 99 -0.31 -12.19 -9.45
CA ASN A 99 0.03 -12.63 -10.80
C ASN A 99 1.16 -11.84 -11.49
N ALA A 100 1.79 -10.87 -10.84
CA ALA A 100 3.01 -10.27 -11.36
C ALA A 100 4.13 -11.32 -11.48
N GLY A 101 5.02 -11.12 -12.44
CA GLY A 101 6.22 -11.94 -12.61
C GLY A 101 7.27 -11.58 -11.57
N LEU A 102 7.59 -12.53 -10.69
CA LEU A 102 8.69 -12.42 -9.75
C LEU A 102 9.86 -13.28 -10.21
N ASP A 103 11.07 -12.80 -10.02
CA ASP A 103 12.26 -13.61 -10.31
C ASP A 103 12.26 -14.90 -9.50
N LYS A 104 12.53 -16.00 -10.17
CA LYS A 104 12.81 -17.29 -9.56
C LYS A 104 14.32 -17.52 -9.64
N LEU A 105 14.93 -17.63 -8.47
CA LEU A 105 16.37 -17.87 -8.33
C LEU A 105 16.62 -19.31 -7.88
N ASP A 106 17.74 -19.88 -8.28
CA ASP A 106 18.21 -21.17 -7.77
C ASP A 106 18.90 -21.05 -6.39
N GLU A 107 19.51 -22.15 -5.93
CA GLU A 107 20.20 -22.22 -4.63
C GLU A 107 21.44 -21.29 -4.55
N ASN A 108 21.99 -20.90 -5.71
CA ASN A 108 23.15 -20.03 -5.81
C ASN A 108 22.76 -18.55 -6.02
N GLY A 109 21.45 -18.27 -6.13
CA GLY A 109 20.93 -16.93 -6.42
C GLY A 109 20.91 -16.58 -7.91
N GLU A 110 21.14 -17.54 -8.81
CA GLU A 110 21.09 -17.34 -10.25
C GLU A 110 19.65 -17.37 -10.77
N PHE A 111 19.36 -16.50 -11.73
CA PHE A 111 18.03 -16.41 -12.33
C PHE A 111 17.72 -17.65 -13.17
N ILE A 112 16.64 -18.36 -12.83
CA ILE A 112 16.18 -19.57 -13.51
C ILE A 112 14.77 -19.43 -14.13
N GLY A 113 14.20 -18.23 -14.14
CA GLY A 113 12.88 -17.97 -14.72
C GLY A 113 12.00 -17.07 -13.86
N PHE A 114 10.70 -17.12 -14.10
CA PHE A 114 9.73 -16.34 -13.35
C PHE A 114 8.77 -17.24 -12.55
N ARG A 115 8.28 -16.72 -11.44
CA ARG A 115 7.15 -17.28 -10.69
C ARG A 115 6.07 -16.21 -10.55
N LYS A 116 4.83 -16.63 -10.38
CA LYS A 116 3.72 -15.71 -10.12
C LYS A 116 3.77 -15.21 -8.69
N ALA A 117 3.51 -13.91 -8.49
CA ALA A 117 3.18 -13.39 -7.18
C ALA A 117 1.88 -14.01 -6.68
N PRO A 118 1.83 -14.50 -5.42
CA PRO A 118 0.63 -15.09 -4.86
C PRO A 118 -0.45 -14.03 -4.61
N ILE A 119 -1.72 -14.40 -4.79
CA ILE A 119 -2.85 -13.46 -4.65
C ILE A 119 -3.41 -13.38 -3.22
N ASP A 120 -3.10 -14.33 -2.38
CA ASP A 120 -3.60 -14.47 -1.01
C ASP A 120 -2.80 -13.68 0.04
N GLN A 121 -1.69 -13.06 -0.36
CA GLN A 121 -0.76 -12.40 0.56
C GLN A 121 -1.38 -11.23 1.32
N ASN A 122 -2.32 -10.51 0.74
CA ASN A 122 -3.04 -9.44 1.44
C ASN A 122 -3.70 -9.99 2.72
N TRP A 123 -4.43 -11.10 2.59
CA TRP A 123 -5.06 -11.75 3.72
C TRP A 123 -4.04 -12.31 4.71
N LEU A 124 -3.01 -13.00 4.24
CA LEU A 124 -1.99 -13.62 5.12
C LEU A 124 -1.23 -12.57 5.93
N GLN A 125 -0.90 -11.42 5.34
CA GLN A 125 -0.23 -10.33 6.05
C GLN A 125 -1.18 -9.61 7.02
N THR A 126 -2.45 -9.43 6.66
CA THR A 126 -3.47 -8.88 7.56
C THR A 126 -3.70 -9.81 8.75
N LYS A 127 -3.82 -11.12 8.52
CA LYS A 127 -3.91 -12.14 9.56
C LYS A 127 -2.70 -12.10 10.50
N ALA A 128 -1.48 -12.06 9.94
CA ALA A 128 -0.26 -11.96 10.74
C ALA A 128 -0.23 -10.69 11.60
N LEU A 129 -0.74 -9.56 11.10
CA LEU A 129 -0.88 -8.33 11.87
C LEU A 129 -1.83 -8.51 13.06
N ILE A 130 -3.01 -9.12 12.84
CA ILE A 130 -3.99 -9.42 13.88
C ILE A 130 -3.39 -10.35 14.96
N GLU A 131 -2.69 -11.39 14.54
CA GLU A 131 -2.06 -12.39 15.43
C GLU A 131 -0.98 -11.78 16.34
N THR A 132 -0.46 -10.58 16.04
CA THR A 132 0.44 -9.88 16.95
C THR A 132 -0.24 -9.40 18.24
N GLY A 133 -1.56 -9.26 18.24
CA GLY A 133 -2.35 -8.68 19.34
C GLY A 133 -2.11 -7.17 19.56
N LYS A 134 -1.36 -6.50 18.67
CA LYS A 134 -1.04 -5.06 18.79
C LYS A 134 -2.04 -4.16 18.06
N VAL A 135 -2.85 -4.72 17.17
CA VAL A 135 -3.82 -3.99 16.34
C VAL A 135 -5.17 -4.72 16.42
N GLU A 136 -6.23 -3.99 16.65
CA GLU A 136 -7.59 -4.52 16.67
C GLU A 136 -7.97 -5.07 15.28
N ILE A 137 -8.78 -6.14 15.26
CA ILE A 137 -9.18 -6.83 14.02
C ILE A 137 -9.79 -5.86 13.01
N ALA A 138 -10.73 -5.01 13.48
CA ALA A 138 -11.40 -4.04 12.62
C ALA A 138 -10.43 -3.02 12.01
N GLU A 139 -9.41 -2.60 12.75
CA GLU A 139 -8.37 -1.70 12.26
C GLU A 139 -7.45 -2.39 11.23
N ALA A 140 -7.02 -3.61 11.50
CA ALA A 140 -6.18 -4.36 10.55
C ALA A 140 -6.89 -4.63 9.22
N LEU A 141 -8.19 -4.93 9.26
CA LEU A 141 -9.00 -5.17 8.06
C LEU A 141 -9.12 -3.94 7.17
N LYS A 142 -9.01 -2.73 7.69
CA LYS A 142 -9.05 -1.49 6.89
C LYS A 142 -8.01 -1.50 5.76
N LEU A 143 -6.84 -2.10 5.98
CA LEU A 143 -5.76 -2.19 4.99
C LEU A 143 -6.19 -2.83 3.66
N ILE A 144 -7.18 -3.71 3.69
CA ILE A 144 -7.65 -4.48 2.53
C ILE A 144 -9.14 -4.24 2.19
N THR A 145 -9.81 -3.34 2.91
CA THR A 145 -11.24 -3.06 2.73
C THR A 145 -11.51 -1.57 2.55
N SER A 146 -11.76 -0.84 3.63
CA SER A 146 -12.18 0.57 3.57
C SER A 146 -11.08 1.52 3.08
N ASN A 147 -9.81 1.26 3.38
CA ASN A 147 -8.72 2.13 2.93
C ASN A 147 -8.53 2.09 1.41
N PRO A 148 -8.42 0.91 0.73
CA PRO A 148 -8.38 0.89 -0.73
C PRO A 148 -9.65 1.44 -1.38
N ALA A 149 -10.84 1.20 -0.80
CA ALA A 149 -12.08 1.78 -1.30
C ALA A 149 -12.03 3.32 -1.25
N LYS A 150 -11.63 3.91 -0.12
CA LYS A 150 -11.43 5.36 0.04
C LYS A 150 -10.38 5.91 -0.93
N ASN A 151 -9.26 5.21 -1.06
CA ASN A 151 -8.18 5.61 -1.97
C ASN A 151 -8.66 5.72 -3.42
N LEU A 152 -9.51 4.79 -3.86
CA LEU A 152 -10.07 4.74 -5.21
C LEU A 152 -11.37 5.55 -5.37
N GLY A 153 -11.91 6.15 -4.31
CA GLY A 153 -13.17 6.87 -4.34
C GLY A 153 -14.39 5.99 -4.58
N LEU A 154 -14.38 4.78 -4.01
CA LEU A 154 -15.49 3.81 -4.09
C LEU A 154 -16.39 3.96 -2.86
N GLU A 155 -17.37 4.88 -2.93
CA GLU A 155 -18.15 5.33 -1.78
C GLU A 155 -19.03 4.22 -1.15
N ASN A 156 -19.47 3.24 -1.96
CA ASN A 156 -20.36 2.17 -1.51
C ASN A 156 -19.64 0.86 -1.16
N LYS A 157 -18.29 0.87 -1.10
CA LYS A 157 -17.47 -0.33 -0.92
C LYS A 157 -16.58 -0.28 0.33
N GLY A 158 -16.12 -1.45 0.74
CA GLY A 158 -15.14 -1.59 1.83
C GLY A 158 -15.70 -1.49 3.24
N THR A 159 -17.03 -1.38 3.39
CA THR A 159 -17.71 -1.35 4.70
C THR A 159 -19.01 -2.13 4.64
N ILE A 160 -19.39 -2.72 5.77
CA ILE A 160 -20.72 -3.36 5.93
C ILE A 160 -21.67 -2.29 6.48
N ALA A 161 -22.52 -1.75 5.62
CA ALA A 161 -23.49 -0.71 5.98
C ALA A 161 -24.76 -0.82 5.13
N VAL A 162 -25.87 -0.28 5.62
CA VAL A 162 -27.12 -0.21 4.84
C VAL A 162 -26.90 0.68 3.62
N GLY A 163 -27.16 0.16 2.43
CA GLY A 163 -26.95 0.85 1.15
C GLY A 163 -25.56 0.67 0.54
N ALA A 164 -24.64 0.00 1.23
CA ALA A 164 -23.37 -0.40 0.64
C ALA A 164 -23.53 -1.65 -0.26
N ASP A 165 -22.57 -1.84 -1.17
CA ASP A 165 -22.51 -3.03 -2.01
C ASP A 165 -22.16 -4.26 -1.14
N ALA A 166 -22.84 -5.39 -1.40
CA ALA A 166 -22.63 -6.64 -0.66
C ALA A 166 -21.43 -7.43 -1.22
N ASP A 167 -20.24 -6.84 -1.15
CA ASP A 167 -18.99 -7.47 -1.55
C ASP A 167 -18.32 -8.11 -0.32
N PHE A 168 -18.25 -9.47 -0.29
CA PHE A 168 -17.67 -10.26 0.80
C PHE A 168 -16.55 -11.18 0.33
#